data_819ba2b024ce27acd09d330a4eff17dd
#
_entry.id   819ba2b024ce27acd09d330a4eff17dd
#
_cell.length_a   1.000
_cell.length_b   1.000
_cell.length_c   1.000
_cell.angle_alpha   90.00
_cell.angle_beta   90.00
_cell.angle_gamma   90.00
#
_symmetry.space_group_name_H-M   'P 1'
#
loop_
_entity.id
_entity.type
_entity.pdbx_description
1 polymer ?
#
loop_
_entity_poly.entity_id
_entity_poly.type
_entity_poly.pdbx_seq_one_letter_code
_entity_poly.pdbx_strand_id
1 'polypeptide(L)'
;MRKKKEINTENYLDKIPAICGDLDWMENNGFVTVVQENKGFYNRLAQKMFKTPEVSNIDFDEFGSFVWLSIDGKNTVFDIGGKVKEKFGEDVEPLYPRLIQFLNVLKEVKYIEFL
;
A
#
# COMPACT_ATOMS: atom_id res chain seq x y z
N MET A 1 -14.73 8.35 -25.52
CA MET A 1 -14.64 8.04 -24.96
C MET A 1 -14.08 7.80 -24.29
N ARG A 2 -13.96 7.78 -24.20
CA ARG A 2 -13.42 7.56 -23.53
C ARG A 2 -13.26 6.83 -22.79
N LYS A 3 -12.94 6.38 -22.74
CA LYS A 3 -12.83 5.50 -22.17
C LYS A 3 -12.31 5.35 -21.19
N LYS A 4 -12.19 5.34 -20.86
CA LYS A 4 -11.80 5.31 -20.00
C LYS A 4 -11.52 5.10 -18.83
N LYS A 5 -11.62 5.18 -18.51
CA LYS A 5 -11.67 4.98 -17.25
C LYS A 5 -11.44 3.62 -16.80
N GLU A 6 -11.39 2.70 -17.62
CA GLU A 6 -10.98 1.39 -17.30
C GLU A 6 -9.56 1.34 -16.94
N ILE A 7 -9.20 0.56 -15.92
CA ILE A 7 -7.81 0.36 -15.56
C ILE A 7 -7.15 -0.48 -16.63
N ASN A 8 -6.11 0.04 -17.19
CA ASN A 8 -5.32 -0.70 -18.15
C ASN A 8 -4.33 -1.54 -17.40
N THR A 9 -4.62 -2.82 -17.23
CA THR A 9 -3.81 -3.69 -16.41
C THR A 9 -2.37 -3.77 -16.91
N GLU A 10 -2.18 -3.78 -18.21
CA GLU A 10 -0.84 -3.88 -18.73
C GLU A 10 0.01 -2.68 -18.35
N ASN A 11 -0.57 -1.48 -18.47
CA ASN A 11 0.17 -0.30 -18.08
C ASN A 11 0.41 -0.27 -16.59
N TYR A 12 -0.56 -0.74 -15.83
CA TYR A 12 -0.42 -0.73 -14.39
C TYR A 12 0.72 -1.65 -13.95
N LEU A 13 0.88 -2.77 -14.63
CA LEU A 13 1.92 -3.73 -14.25
C LEU A 13 3.32 -3.18 -14.47
N ASP A 14 3.46 -2.17 -15.31
CA ASP A 14 4.77 -1.56 -15.55
C ASP A 14 5.12 -0.48 -14.54
N LYS A 15 4.20 -0.10 -13.69
CA LYS A 15 4.47 0.95 -12.72
C LYS A 15 5.37 0.44 -11.62
N ILE A 16 6.17 1.35 -11.09
CA ILE A 16 7.10 1.02 -10.02
C ILE A 16 6.66 1.76 -8.77
N PRO A 17 6.12 1.04 -7.79
CA PRO A 17 5.72 1.70 -6.56
C PRO A 17 6.89 1.97 -5.65
N ALA A 18 6.78 3.03 -4.87
CA ALA A 18 7.79 3.40 -3.90
C ALA A 18 7.10 3.92 -2.66
N ILE A 19 7.63 3.56 -1.50
CA ILE A 19 7.07 4.00 -0.24
C ILE A 19 7.42 5.46 -0.04
N CYS A 20 6.46 6.26 0.39
CA CYS A 20 6.67 7.68 0.62
C CYS A 20 7.68 7.87 1.73
N GLY A 21 8.61 8.80 1.53
CA GLY A 21 9.78 8.89 2.38
C GLY A 21 9.52 9.39 3.78
N ASP A 22 8.43 10.13 3.98
CA ASP A 22 8.15 10.67 5.30
C ASP A 22 7.21 9.80 6.11
N LEU A 23 7.01 8.57 5.68
CA LEU A 23 6.12 7.65 6.35
C LEU A 23 6.92 6.74 7.26
N ASP A 24 6.46 6.59 8.50
CA ASP A 24 7.10 5.69 9.43
C ASP A 24 6.40 4.35 9.44
N TRP A 25 7.18 3.28 9.45
CA TRP A 25 6.60 1.96 9.50
C TRP A 25 7.62 1.02 10.11
N MET A 26 7.14 -0.13 10.54
CA MET A 26 8.01 -1.11 11.15
C MET A 26 7.55 -2.51 10.77
N GLU A 27 8.45 -3.45 10.88
CA GLU A 27 8.16 -4.84 10.60
C GLU A 27 8.46 -5.66 11.83
N ASN A 28 7.58 -6.62 12.13
CA ASN A 28 7.75 -7.49 13.27
C ASN A 28 7.31 -8.87 12.86
N ASN A 29 8.25 -9.79 12.74
CA ASN A 29 7.98 -11.18 12.36
C ASN A 29 7.25 -11.28 11.03
N GLY A 30 7.60 -10.43 10.09
CA GLY A 30 6.99 -10.46 8.77
C GLY A 30 5.72 -9.68 8.64
N PHE A 31 5.24 -9.08 9.72
CA PHE A 31 4.05 -8.25 9.67
C PHE A 31 4.43 -6.79 9.77
N VAL A 32 3.81 -5.99 8.92
CA VAL A 32 4.12 -4.58 8.80
C VAL A 32 3.08 -3.75 9.50
N THR A 33 3.53 -2.76 10.24
CA THR A 33 2.67 -1.77 10.88
C THR A 33 3.12 -0.40 10.40
N VAL A 34 2.19 0.37 9.86
CA VAL A 34 2.45 1.75 9.46
C VAL A 34 2.03 2.65 10.60
N VAL A 35 2.94 3.51 11.02
CA VAL A 35 2.67 4.44 12.10
C VAL A 35 2.27 5.76 11.47
N GLN A 36 1.03 6.13 11.63
CA GLN A 36 0.50 7.31 11.00
C GLN A 36 0.28 8.37 12.06
N GLU A 37 1.01 9.46 11.94
CA GLU A 37 0.84 10.57 12.87
C GLU A 37 -0.22 11.51 12.36
N ASN A 38 -1.10 11.91 13.24
CA ASN A 38 -2.11 12.89 12.90
C ASN A 38 -1.52 14.26 13.11
N LYS A 39 -1.35 14.99 12.02
CA LYS A 39 -0.72 16.29 12.07
C LYS A 39 -1.57 17.31 11.35
N GLY A 40 -1.27 18.56 11.63
CA GLY A 40 -1.86 19.65 10.92
C GLY A 40 -3.33 19.83 11.19
N PHE A 41 -4.01 20.21 10.15
CA PHE A 41 -5.42 20.55 10.30
C PHE A 41 -6.25 19.39 10.82
N TYR A 42 -6.05 18.23 10.23
CA TYR A 42 -6.84 17.08 10.62
C TYR A 42 -6.57 16.71 12.08
N ASN A 43 -5.33 16.74 12.45
CA ASN A 43 -4.96 16.40 13.79
C ASN A 43 -5.60 17.34 14.82
N ARG A 44 -5.52 18.64 14.54
CA ARG A 44 -6.10 19.60 15.46
C ARG A 44 -7.59 19.40 15.60
N LEU A 45 -8.26 19.19 14.48
CA LEU A 45 -9.69 19.03 14.51
C LEU A 45 -10.09 17.76 15.26
N ALA A 46 -9.42 16.67 14.94
CA ALA A 46 -9.77 15.40 15.57
C ALA A 46 -9.53 15.42 17.05
N GLN A 47 -8.40 15.96 17.46
CA GLN A 47 -8.09 15.98 18.88
C GLN A 47 -9.04 16.87 19.66
N LYS A 48 -9.41 17.98 19.06
CA LYS A 48 -10.30 18.89 19.73
C LYS A 48 -11.68 18.29 19.95
N MET A 49 -12.16 17.56 18.94
CA MET A 49 -13.53 17.07 19.00
C MET A 49 -13.63 15.71 19.64
N PHE A 50 -12.66 14.86 19.44
CA PHE A 50 -12.76 13.48 19.87
C PHE A 50 -11.68 13.04 20.82
N LYS A 51 -10.70 13.87 21.07
CA LYS A 51 -9.60 13.53 21.93
C LYS A 51 -8.92 12.25 21.47
N THR A 52 -8.77 12.12 20.16
CA THR A 52 -8.13 10.94 19.61
C THR A 52 -6.63 10.99 19.86
N PRO A 53 -5.98 9.84 19.88
CA PRO A 53 -4.54 9.84 19.99
C PRO A 53 -3.90 10.52 18.80
N GLU A 54 -2.71 11.02 18.99
CA GLU A 54 -2.01 11.66 17.91
C GLU A 54 -1.46 10.69 16.90
N VAL A 55 -1.29 9.44 17.28
CA VAL A 55 -0.69 8.44 16.43
C VAL A 55 -1.65 7.29 16.25
N SER A 56 -1.82 6.88 15.04
CA SER A 56 -2.61 5.69 14.71
C SER A 56 -1.69 4.68 14.05
N ASN A 57 -1.90 3.42 14.40
CA ASN A 57 -1.14 2.34 13.78
C ASN A 57 -2.06 1.55 12.88
N ILE A 58 -1.57 1.25 11.68
CA ILE A 58 -2.31 0.44 10.71
C ILE A 58 -1.54 -0.86 10.56
N ASP A 59 -2.15 -1.96 10.94
CA ASP A 59 -1.51 -3.26 10.83
C ASP A 59 -1.95 -3.95 9.56
N PHE A 60 -0.99 -4.42 8.79
CA PHE A 60 -1.27 -5.16 7.57
C PHE A 60 -1.33 -6.65 7.88
N ASP A 61 -2.17 -7.36 7.14
CA ASP A 61 -2.18 -8.81 7.24
C ASP A 61 -0.96 -9.38 6.50
N GLU A 62 -0.92 -10.69 6.39
CA GLU A 62 0.24 -11.34 5.81
C GLU A 62 0.43 -10.94 4.35
N PHE A 63 -0.65 -10.93 3.59
CA PHE A 63 -0.58 -10.55 2.18
C PHE A 63 -0.08 -9.11 2.05
N GLY A 64 -0.71 -8.20 2.76
CA GLY A 64 -0.35 -6.79 2.65
C GLY A 64 1.07 -6.54 3.11
N SER A 65 1.49 -7.21 4.17
CA SER A 65 2.85 -7.05 4.67
C SER A 65 3.87 -7.51 3.64
N PHE A 66 3.61 -8.65 2.99
CA PHE A 66 4.55 -9.15 2.01
C PHE A 66 4.63 -8.21 0.81
N VAL A 67 3.50 -7.70 0.36
CA VAL A 67 3.50 -6.75 -0.74
C VAL A 67 4.28 -5.50 -0.35
N TRP A 68 4.03 -4.99 0.83
CA TRP A 68 4.72 -3.78 1.31
C TRP A 68 6.23 -3.98 1.31
N LEU A 69 6.68 -5.12 1.83
CA LEU A 69 8.11 -5.37 1.92
C LEU A 69 8.75 -5.60 0.56
N SER A 70 7.94 -5.88 -0.46
CA SER A 70 8.44 -6.03 -1.81
C SER A 70 8.56 -4.71 -2.55
N ILE A 71 8.03 -3.64 -2.00
CA ILE A 71 8.08 -2.32 -2.62
C ILE A 71 9.43 -1.70 -2.28
N ASP A 72 10.27 -1.52 -3.29
CA ASP A 72 11.62 -1.02 -3.06
C ASP A 72 12.01 0.10 -4.03
N GLY A 73 11.05 0.61 -4.79
CA GLY A 73 11.36 1.64 -5.75
C GLY A 73 12.01 1.13 -7.02
N LYS A 74 12.13 -0.17 -7.16
CA LYS A 74 12.73 -0.78 -8.35
C LYS A 74 11.85 -1.85 -8.95
N ASN A 75 11.18 -2.64 -8.13
CA ASN A 75 10.29 -3.67 -8.62
C ASN A 75 9.05 -3.05 -9.24
N THR A 76 8.68 -3.54 -10.41
CA THR A 76 7.40 -3.16 -11.00
C THR A 76 6.28 -3.91 -10.28
N VAL A 77 5.04 -3.49 -10.53
CA VAL A 77 3.90 -4.23 -10.01
C VAL A 77 3.94 -5.68 -10.50
N PHE A 78 4.36 -5.88 -11.74
CA PHE A 78 4.48 -7.24 -12.27
C PHE A 78 5.49 -8.05 -11.47
N ASP A 79 6.64 -7.45 -11.16
CA ASP A 79 7.66 -8.14 -10.38
C ASP A 79 7.13 -8.53 -9.01
N ILE A 80 6.41 -7.61 -8.38
CA ILE A 80 5.85 -7.88 -7.06
C ILE A 80 4.83 -9.00 -7.15
N GLY A 81 4.02 -9.01 -8.20
CA GLY A 81 3.05 -10.08 -8.39
C GLY A 81 3.71 -11.44 -8.50
N GLY A 82 4.85 -11.49 -9.19
CA GLY A 82 5.57 -12.74 -9.29
C GLY A 82 6.06 -13.24 -7.95
N LYS A 83 6.55 -12.33 -7.12
CA LYS A 83 6.99 -12.71 -5.78
C LYS A 83 5.83 -13.19 -4.92
N VAL A 84 4.70 -12.53 -5.03
CA VAL A 84 3.52 -12.91 -4.27
C VAL A 84 3.03 -14.29 -4.68
N LYS A 85 3.02 -14.54 -5.99
CA LYS A 85 2.60 -15.83 -6.49
C LYS A 85 3.51 -16.94 -5.97
N GLU A 86 4.79 -16.64 -5.94
CA GLU A 86 5.75 -17.63 -5.50
C GLU A 86 5.55 -17.96 -4.03
N LYS A 87 5.24 -16.95 -3.22
CA LYS A 87 5.10 -17.17 -1.80
C LYS A 87 3.77 -17.80 -1.42
N PHE A 88 2.69 -17.33 -2.01
CA PHE A 88 1.35 -17.72 -1.57
C PHE A 88 0.67 -18.73 -2.48
N GLY A 89 1.16 -18.88 -3.72
CA GLY A 89 0.54 -19.80 -4.63
C GLY A 89 -0.87 -19.40 -4.98
N GLU A 90 -1.76 -20.35 -4.98
CA GLU A 90 -3.12 -20.09 -5.41
C GLU A 90 -3.99 -19.47 -4.33
N ASP A 91 -3.47 -19.38 -3.13
CA ASP A 91 -4.25 -18.78 -2.04
C ASP A 91 -4.60 -17.33 -2.30
N VAL A 92 -3.87 -16.66 -3.18
CA VAL A 92 -4.10 -15.24 -3.42
C VAL A 92 -4.84 -14.96 -4.72
N GLU A 93 -5.28 -16.02 -5.41
CA GLU A 93 -5.99 -15.77 -6.66
C GLU A 93 -7.37 -15.21 -6.38
N PRO A 94 -7.85 -14.28 -7.19
CA PRO A 94 -7.20 -13.71 -8.39
C PRO A 94 -6.14 -12.69 -7.99
N LEU A 95 -4.91 -12.97 -8.41
CA LEU A 95 -3.75 -12.26 -7.88
C LEU A 95 -3.72 -10.78 -8.28
N TYR A 96 -3.72 -10.51 -9.58
CA TYR A 96 -3.49 -9.14 -10.00
C TYR A 96 -4.63 -8.21 -9.66
N PRO A 97 -5.90 -8.60 -9.77
CA PRO A 97 -6.95 -7.72 -9.27
C PRO A 97 -6.79 -7.37 -7.79
N ARG A 98 -6.41 -8.34 -6.98
CA ARG A 98 -6.22 -8.08 -5.56
C ARG A 98 -5.02 -7.17 -5.31
N LEU A 99 -3.92 -7.44 -6.01
CA LEU A 99 -2.71 -6.66 -5.85
C LEU A 99 -2.93 -5.21 -6.29
N ILE A 100 -3.58 -5.03 -7.43
CA ILE A 100 -3.83 -3.69 -7.94
C ILE A 100 -4.74 -2.93 -7.00
N GLN A 101 -5.76 -3.58 -6.49
CA GLN A 101 -6.66 -2.92 -5.56
C GLN A 101 -5.92 -2.48 -4.30
N PHE A 102 -5.08 -3.35 -3.77
CA PHE A 102 -4.32 -3.01 -2.57
C PHE A 102 -3.40 -1.84 -2.82
N LEU A 103 -2.68 -1.85 -3.95
CA LEU A 103 -1.76 -0.76 -4.26
C LEU A 103 -2.50 0.53 -4.51
N ASN A 104 -3.67 0.46 -5.12
CA ASN A 104 -4.47 1.67 -5.32
C ASN A 104 -4.88 2.29 -4.00
N VAL A 105 -5.26 1.46 -3.04
CA VAL A 105 -5.64 1.98 -1.73
C VAL A 105 -4.42 2.65 -1.08
N LEU A 106 -3.26 2.03 -1.16
CA LEU A 106 -2.06 2.62 -0.58
C LEU A 106 -1.72 3.95 -1.24
N LYS A 107 -1.93 4.04 -2.54
CA LYS A 107 -1.69 5.30 -3.24
C LYS A 107 -2.69 6.36 -2.82
N GLU A 108 -3.95 5.99 -2.66
CA GLU A 108 -4.98 6.93 -2.29
C GLU A 108 -4.73 7.53 -0.92
N VAL A 109 -4.23 6.73 0.00
CA VAL A 109 -3.94 7.23 1.34
C VAL A 109 -2.53 7.81 1.42
N LYS A 110 -1.83 7.87 0.31
CA LYS A 110 -0.53 8.52 0.19
C LYS A 110 0.58 7.81 0.96
N TYR A 111 0.46 6.51 1.06
CA TYR A 111 1.54 5.72 1.63
C TYR A 111 2.58 5.37 0.58
N ILE A 112 2.17 5.28 -0.68
CA ILE A 112 3.11 5.01 -1.77
C ILE A 112 2.84 5.96 -2.91
N GLU A 113 3.81 6.02 -3.81
CA GLU A 113 3.66 6.73 -5.07
C GLU A 113 4.20 5.84 -6.16
N PHE A 114 3.86 6.15 -7.38
CA PHE A 114 4.40 5.42 -8.53
C PHE A 114 5.43 6.30 -9.22
N LEU A 115 6.57 5.70 -9.50
CA LEU A 115 7.67 6.42 -10.14
C LEU A 115 7.52 6.46 -11.65
#